data_372c41419a73625d279819d49e8c7ee0
#
_entry.id   372c41419a73625d279819d49e8c7ee0
#
_cell.length_a   1.000
_cell.length_b   1.000
_cell.length_c   1.000
_cell.angle_alpha   90.00
_cell.angle_beta   90.00
_cell.angle_gamma   90.00
#
_symmetry.space_group_name_H-M   'P 1'
#
loop_
_entity.id
_entity.type
_entity.pdbx_description
1 polymer ?
#
loop_
_entity_poly.entity_id
_entity_poly.type
_entity_poly.pdbx_seq_one_letter_code
_entity_poly.pdbx_strand_id
1 'polypeptide(L)'
;MSLKKNIIALYLIKVSKWFTLVMPIIVLFYKECGLDLADIFILKSIYSIAMVSLEIPTGYLADVWGRRNCLIAGCIFCFLGFSNYSISDTFTAFFLSEVLLGFGQSLVSGADSALLYDTMLHYKKEDEYLKYEGRVTMIGNFSEAFAGIFSGLLAGYS
;
A
#
# COMPACT_ATOMS: atom_id res chain seq x y z
N MET A 1 -22.72 10.57 -0.34
CA MET A 1 -22.42 9.14 -0.63
C MET A 1 -23.04 8.30 0.48
N SER A 2 -23.48 7.06 0.26
CA SER A 2 -24.05 6.26 1.33
C SER A 2 -22.94 5.59 2.16
N LEU A 3 -23.17 5.42 3.49
CA LEU A 3 -22.25 4.72 4.40
C LEU A 3 -21.75 3.39 3.83
N LYS A 4 -22.67 2.57 3.32
CA LYS A 4 -22.34 1.27 2.71
C LYS A 4 -21.37 1.39 1.54
N LYS A 5 -21.56 2.38 0.66
CA LYS A 5 -20.67 2.57 -0.50
C LYS A 5 -19.26 2.98 -0.09
N ASN A 6 -19.12 3.85 0.91
CA ASN A 6 -17.80 4.25 1.43
C ASN A 6 -17.08 3.07 2.07
N ILE A 7 -17.79 2.28 2.91
CA ILE A 7 -17.20 1.11 3.56
C ILE A 7 -16.77 0.05 2.53
N ILE A 8 -17.60 -0.22 1.52
CA ILE A 8 -17.25 -1.16 0.44
C ILE A 8 -16.03 -0.66 -0.33
N ALA A 9 -15.96 0.64 -0.65
CA ALA A 9 -14.81 1.23 -1.32
C ALA A 9 -13.53 1.07 -0.50
N LEU A 10 -13.58 1.30 0.82
CA LEU A 10 -12.45 1.08 1.71
C LEU A 10 -12.02 -0.39 1.78
N TYR A 11 -12.96 -1.34 1.81
CA TYR A 11 -12.64 -2.76 1.72
C TYR A 11 -11.94 -3.10 0.40
N LEU A 12 -12.42 -2.60 -0.73
CA LEU A 12 -11.80 -2.82 -2.03
C LEU A 12 -10.40 -2.22 -2.11
N ILE A 13 -10.21 -1.00 -1.61
CA ILE A 13 -8.88 -0.37 -1.53
C ILE A 13 -7.95 -1.24 -0.70
N LYS A 14 -8.39 -1.71 0.47
CA LYS A 14 -7.57 -2.53 1.37
C LYS A 14 -7.21 -3.87 0.73
N VAL A 15 -8.18 -4.56 0.11
CA VAL A 15 -7.92 -5.80 -0.64
C VAL A 15 -6.90 -5.56 -1.75
N SER A 16 -7.11 -4.54 -2.59
CA SER A 16 -6.20 -4.23 -3.71
C SER A 16 -4.80 -3.87 -3.23
N LYS A 17 -4.67 -3.18 -2.10
CA LYS A 17 -3.40 -2.77 -1.50
C LYS A 17 -2.59 -3.98 -0.97
N TRP A 18 -3.27 -4.93 -0.32
CA TRP A 18 -2.62 -6.07 0.33
C TRP A 18 -2.56 -7.33 -0.53
N PHE A 19 -3.38 -7.42 -1.58
CA PHE A 19 -3.32 -8.52 -2.53
C PHE A 19 -2.18 -8.32 -3.54
N THR A 20 -0.94 -8.37 -3.05
CA THR A 20 0.27 -8.12 -3.85
C THR A 20 1.02 -9.43 -4.05
N LEU A 21 0.81 -10.08 -5.20
CA LEU A 21 1.46 -11.35 -5.56
C LEU A 21 2.98 -11.25 -5.66
N VAL A 22 3.50 -10.05 -5.93
CA VAL A 22 4.94 -9.81 -6.11
C VAL A 22 5.71 -9.84 -4.80
N MET A 23 5.09 -9.44 -3.67
CA MET A 23 5.80 -9.30 -2.39
C MET A 23 6.51 -10.57 -1.91
N PRO A 24 5.91 -11.77 -1.93
CA PRO A 24 6.61 -12.98 -1.51
C PRO A 24 7.78 -13.40 -2.41
N ILE A 25 7.73 -13.04 -3.70
CA ILE A 25 8.76 -13.41 -4.70
C ILE A 25 9.73 -12.27 -5.05
N ILE A 26 9.54 -11.09 -4.48
CA ILE A 26 10.33 -9.88 -4.81
C ILE A 26 11.84 -10.10 -4.60
N VAL A 27 12.21 -10.86 -3.56
CA VAL A 27 13.62 -11.17 -3.27
C VAL A 27 14.23 -12.06 -4.36
N LEU A 28 13.47 -13.02 -4.88
CA LEU A 28 13.91 -13.86 -6.00
C LEU A 28 14.12 -13.02 -7.26
N PHE A 29 13.15 -12.17 -7.56
CA PHE A 29 13.21 -11.23 -8.69
C PHE A 29 14.45 -10.31 -8.63
N TYR A 30 14.75 -9.73 -7.48
CA TYR A 30 15.94 -8.90 -7.32
C TYR A 30 17.24 -9.69 -7.54
N LYS A 31 17.30 -10.94 -7.06
CA LYS A 31 18.46 -11.81 -7.30
C LYS A 31 18.63 -12.16 -8.77
N GLU A 32 17.56 -12.40 -9.49
CA GLU A 32 17.59 -12.62 -10.95
C GLU A 32 18.09 -11.38 -11.71
N CYS A 33 17.78 -10.17 -11.21
CA CYS A 33 18.33 -8.92 -11.71
C CYS A 33 19.80 -8.66 -11.28
N GLY A 34 20.42 -9.61 -10.57
CA GLY A 34 21.84 -9.53 -10.18
C GLY A 34 22.12 -8.71 -8.92
N LEU A 35 21.10 -8.36 -8.13
CA LEU A 35 21.28 -7.65 -6.86
C LEU A 35 21.70 -8.64 -5.76
N ASP A 36 22.61 -8.19 -4.91
CA ASP A 36 22.97 -8.94 -3.71
C ASP A 36 22.00 -8.67 -2.54
N LEU A 37 22.19 -9.39 -1.42
CA LEU A 37 21.32 -9.21 -0.25
C LEU A 37 21.47 -7.82 0.38
N ALA A 38 22.65 -7.21 0.33
CA ALA A 38 22.88 -5.87 0.87
C ALA A 38 22.09 -4.84 0.06
N ASP A 39 22.09 -4.92 -1.27
CA ASP A 39 21.30 -4.08 -2.17
C ASP A 39 19.80 -4.18 -1.85
N ILE A 40 19.32 -5.40 -1.68
CA ILE A 40 17.90 -5.65 -1.35
C ILE A 40 17.52 -5.01 0.00
N PHE A 41 18.35 -5.16 1.02
CA PHE A 41 18.10 -4.53 2.32
C PHE A 41 18.15 -3.00 2.24
N ILE A 42 19.07 -2.44 1.45
CA ILE A 42 19.14 -0.99 1.21
C ILE A 42 17.84 -0.50 0.55
N LEU A 43 17.37 -1.16 -0.50
CA LEU A 43 16.12 -0.80 -1.19
C LEU A 43 14.91 -0.85 -0.24
N LYS A 44 14.77 -1.90 0.57
CA LYS A 44 13.69 -2.01 1.55
C LYS A 44 13.79 -0.97 2.66
N SER A 45 15.00 -0.60 3.06
CA SER A 45 15.23 0.50 4.01
C SER A 45 14.81 1.84 3.42
N ILE A 46 15.09 2.10 2.15
CA ILE A 46 14.69 3.31 1.43
C ILE A 46 13.17 3.45 1.39
N TYR A 47 12.46 2.38 1.03
CA TYR A 47 11.00 2.34 1.09
C TYR A 47 10.47 2.71 2.48
N SER A 48 11.01 2.07 3.51
CA SER A 48 10.58 2.28 4.90
C SER A 48 10.86 3.69 5.38
N ILE A 49 12.05 4.24 5.06
CA ILE A 49 12.42 5.62 5.40
C ILE A 49 11.51 6.60 4.66
N ALA A 50 11.27 6.41 3.37
CA ALA A 50 10.38 7.26 2.60
C ALA A 50 8.96 7.24 3.17
N MET A 51 8.41 6.05 3.48
CA MET A 51 7.10 5.91 4.07
C MET A 51 6.98 6.64 5.41
N VAL A 52 7.87 6.35 6.37
CA VAL A 52 7.80 6.89 7.73
C VAL A 52 8.07 8.39 7.76
N SER A 53 9.07 8.87 7.00
CA SER A 53 9.41 10.30 6.95
C SER A 53 8.28 11.15 6.36
N LEU A 54 7.51 10.58 5.45
CA LEU A 54 6.43 11.28 4.77
C LEU A 54 5.07 11.09 5.44
N GLU A 55 4.93 10.22 6.44
CA GLU A 55 3.65 9.92 7.09
C GLU A 55 3.02 11.17 7.75
N ILE A 56 3.83 11.98 8.43
CA ILE A 56 3.35 13.23 9.04
C ILE A 56 2.97 14.28 7.97
N PRO A 57 3.82 14.61 6.98
CA PRO A 57 3.45 15.54 5.91
C PRO A 57 2.23 15.11 5.11
N THR A 58 2.11 13.82 4.79
CA THR A 58 0.97 13.30 4.01
C THR A 58 -0.31 13.24 4.81
N GLY A 59 -0.25 13.02 6.13
CA GLY A 59 -1.38 13.15 7.03
C GLY A 59 -1.94 14.57 7.02
N TYR A 60 -1.08 15.58 7.16
CA TYR A 60 -1.48 16.99 7.03
C TYR A 60 -2.05 17.31 5.64
N LEU A 61 -1.42 16.79 4.59
CA LEU A 61 -1.90 16.96 3.22
C LEU A 61 -3.31 16.37 3.04
N ALA A 62 -3.59 15.23 3.68
CA ALA A 62 -4.91 14.61 3.64
C ALA A 62 -5.99 15.46 4.33
N ASP A 63 -5.63 16.23 5.37
CA ASP A 63 -6.54 17.16 6.02
C ASP A 63 -6.84 18.39 5.14
N VAL A 64 -5.83 18.92 4.44
CA VAL A 64 -5.96 20.17 3.64
C VAL A 64 -6.51 19.88 2.23
N TRP A 65 -5.98 18.87 1.56
CA TRP A 65 -6.34 18.54 0.16
C TRP A 65 -7.53 17.58 0.06
N GLY A 66 -7.84 16.94 1.18
CA GLY A 66 -8.95 15.99 1.32
C GLY A 66 -8.52 14.53 1.15
N ARG A 67 -9.07 13.67 2.02
CA ARG A 67 -8.75 12.22 2.12
C ARG A 67 -8.84 11.51 0.77
N ARG A 68 -9.91 11.79 0.01
CA ARG A 68 -10.13 11.15 -1.30
C ARG A 68 -9.03 11.47 -2.31
N ASN A 69 -8.59 12.73 -2.37
CA ASN A 69 -7.55 13.16 -3.32
C ASN A 69 -6.20 12.52 -2.97
N CYS A 70 -5.88 12.43 -1.68
CA CYS A 70 -4.68 11.75 -1.22
C CYS A 70 -4.70 10.26 -1.54
N LEU A 71 -5.84 9.56 -1.37
CA LEU A 71 -5.97 8.16 -1.79
C LEU A 71 -5.75 7.98 -3.29
N ILE A 72 -6.33 8.85 -4.13
CA ILE A 72 -6.15 8.78 -5.59
C ILE A 72 -4.68 9.03 -5.96
N ALA A 73 -4.06 10.08 -5.39
CA ALA A 73 -2.65 10.37 -5.63
C ALA A 73 -1.75 9.20 -5.17
N GLY A 74 -1.99 8.65 -3.99
CA GLY A 74 -1.27 7.50 -3.47
C GLY A 74 -1.36 6.29 -4.40
N CYS A 75 -2.55 5.98 -4.93
CA CYS A 75 -2.73 4.91 -5.92
C CYS A 75 -1.95 5.18 -7.21
N ILE A 76 -1.90 6.44 -7.69
CA ILE A 76 -1.13 6.80 -8.88
C ILE A 76 0.37 6.60 -8.63
N PHE A 77 0.91 7.04 -7.48
CA PHE A 77 2.32 6.84 -7.15
C PHE A 77 2.67 5.35 -7.01
N CYS A 78 1.81 4.56 -6.38
CA CYS A 78 1.99 3.11 -6.32
C CYS A 78 1.98 2.46 -7.71
N PHE A 79 1.05 2.87 -8.57
CA PHE A 79 1.00 2.38 -9.95
C PHE A 79 2.27 2.71 -10.73
N LEU A 80 2.78 3.94 -10.63
CA LEU A 80 4.04 4.34 -11.26
C LEU A 80 5.23 3.55 -10.72
N GLY A 81 5.31 3.35 -9.41
CA GLY A 81 6.34 2.54 -8.78
C GLY A 81 6.35 1.09 -9.29
N PHE A 82 5.19 0.42 -9.29
CA PHE A 82 5.09 -0.95 -9.83
C PHE A 82 5.31 -1.02 -11.34
N SER A 83 4.88 -0.02 -12.11
CA SER A 83 5.16 0.05 -13.54
C SER A 83 6.66 0.15 -13.82
N ASN A 84 7.38 0.96 -13.04
CA ASN A 84 8.84 1.06 -13.19
C ASN A 84 9.55 -0.25 -12.83
N TYR A 85 9.05 -1.02 -11.85
CA TYR A 85 9.56 -2.37 -11.59
C TYR A 85 9.46 -3.31 -12.79
N SER A 86 8.39 -3.19 -13.57
CA SER A 86 8.11 -4.10 -14.69
C SER A 86 8.99 -3.83 -15.93
N ILE A 87 9.60 -2.65 -16.02
CA ILE A 87 10.36 -2.22 -17.20
C ILE A 87 11.85 -2.01 -16.95
N SER A 88 12.32 -2.23 -15.71
CA SER A 88 13.67 -1.90 -15.28
C SER A 88 14.30 -3.05 -14.48
N ASP A 89 15.60 -3.20 -14.63
CA ASP A 89 16.44 -4.24 -14.01
C ASP A 89 17.67 -3.66 -13.28
N THR A 90 17.73 -2.33 -13.11
CA THR A 90 18.87 -1.64 -12.50
C THR A 90 18.57 -1.22 -11.06
N PHE A 91 19.60 -1.21 -10.21
CA PHE A 91 19.49 -0.72 -8.82
C PHE A 91 18.89 0.70 -8.74
N THR A 92 19.32 1.62 -9.63
CA THR A 92 18.81 3.00 -9.64
C THR A 92 17.32 3.07 -9.97
N ALA A 93 16.84 2.23 -10.86
CA ALA A 93 15.42 2.18 -11.20
C ALA A 93 14.60 1.58 -10.04
N PHE A 94 15.10 0.55 -9.37
CA PHE A 94 14.48 0.01 -8.18
C PHE A 94 14.48 1.01 -7.01
N PHE A 95 15.57 1.76 -6.83
CA PHE A 95 15.61 2.86 -5.87
C PHE A 95 14.48 3.87 -6.11
N LEU A 96 14.30 4.32 -7.35
CA LEU A 96 13.21 5.24 -7.69
C LEU A 96 11.82 4.61 -7.43
N SER A 97 11.66 3.34 -7.76
CA SER A 97 10.41 2.60 -7.48
C SER A 97 10.10 2.54 -6.00
N GLU A 98 11.08 2.23 -5.15
CA GLU A 98 10.88 2.16 -3.70
C GLU A 98 10.53 3.52 -3.10
N VAL A 99 11.13 4.61 -3.60
CA VAL A 99 10.74 5.98 -3.19
C VAL A 99 9.31 6.29 -3.61
N LEU A 100 8.92 5.99 -4.85
CA LEU A 100 7.55 6.21 -5.35
C LEU A 100 6.52 5.38 -4.56
N LEU A 101 6.83 4.12 -4.29
CA LEU A 101 5.99 3.23 -3.50
C LEU A 101 5.87 3.70 -2.05
N GLY A 102 6.97 4.09 -1.42
CA GLY A 102 6.98 4.63 -0.06
C GLY A 102 6.14 5.89 0.07
N PHE A 103 6.26 6.83 -0.89
CA PHE A 103 5.44 8.03 -0.95
C PHE A 103 3.96 7.73 -1.19
N GLY A 104 3.67 6.87 -2.19
CA GLY A 104 2.30 6.43 -2.47
C GLY A 104 1.65 5.76 -1.27
N GLN A 105 2.39 4.88 -0.60
CA GLN A 105 1.93 4.18 0.59
C GLN A 105 1.65 5.10 1.78
N SER A 106 2.51 6.10 1.99
CA SER A 106 2.33 7.13 3.01
C SER A 106 1.04 7.94 2.79
N LEU A 107 0.76 8.36 1.54
CA LEU A 107 -0.49 9.04 1.18
C LEU A 107 -1.74 8.17 1.44
N VAL A 108 -1.68 6.88 1.13
CA VAL A 108 -2.80 5.96 1.36
C VAL A 108 -2.98 5.70 2.85
N SER A 109 -1.91 5.40 3.58
CA SER A 109 -1.95 5.08 5.02
C SER A 109 -2.50 6.24 5.86
N GLY A 110 -2.09 7.49 5.55
CA GLY A 110 -2.60 8.68 6.24
C GLY A 110 -4.08 9.00 5.95
N ALA A 111 -4.60 8.51 4.82
CA ALA A 111 -5.94 8.87 4.37
C ALA A 111 -7.01 7.78 4.60
N ASP A 112 -6.65 6.49 4.60
CA ASP A 112 -7.63 5.39 4.63
C ASP A 112 -8.37 5.28 5.98
N SER A 113 -7.67 5.22 7.10
CA SER A 113 -8.25 5.16 8.45
C SER A 113 -8.99 6.45 8.80
N ALA A 114 -8.43 7.61 8.40
CA ALA A 114 -9.08 8.89 8.60
C ALA A 114 -10.38 9.02 7.79
N LEU A 115 -10.43 8.52 6.55
CA LEU A 115 -11.66 8.50 5.75
C LEU A 115 -12.73 7.60 6.38
N LEU A 116 -12.33 6.47 6.97
CA LEU A 116 -13.24 5.62 7.71
C LEU A 116 -13.80 6.35 8.93
N TYR A 117 -12.94 6.99 9.73
CA TYR A 117 -13.35 7.75 10.90
C TYR A 117 -14.33 8.89 10.53
N ASP A 118 -13.99 9.72 9.54
CA ASP A 118 -14.86 10.81 9.06
C ASP A 118 -16.20 10.27 8.55
N THR A 119 -16.19 9.11 7.89
CA THR A 119 -17.42 8.44 7.45
C THR A 119 -18.28 8.01 8.64
N MET A 120 -17.70 7.41 9.68
CA MET A 120 -18.41 6.99 10.86
C MET A 120 -19.00 8.18 11.63
N LEU A 121 -18.20 9.24 11.79
CA LEU A 121 -18.63 10.48 12.45
C LEU A 121 -19.82 11.13 11.72
N HIS A 122 -19.75 11.20 10.39
CA HIS A 122 -20.84 11.75 9.57
C HIS A 122 -22.16 11.00 9.76
N TYR A 123 -22.11 9.70 10.02
CA TYR A 123 -23.31 8.87 10.25
C TYR A 123 -23.63 8.64 11.72
N LYS A 124 -22.97 9.36 12.65
CA LYS A 124 -23.15 9.25 14.11
C LYS A 124 -22.98 7.81 14.60
N LYS A 125 -21.92 7.15 14.13
CA LYS A 125 -21.54 5.77 14.43
C LYS A 125 -20.09 5.65 14.86
N GLU A 126 -19.53 6.69 15.46
CA GLU A 126 -18.16 6.76 15.94
C GLU A 126 -17.85 5.62 16.93
N ASP A 127 -18.80 5.19 17.72
CA ASP A 127 -18.66 4.07 18.66
C ASP A 127 -18.38 2.73 17.95
N GLU A 128 -18.79 2.61 16.68
CA GLU A 128 -18.55 1.42 15.86
C GLU A 128 -17.20 1.49 15.10
N TYR A 129 -16.45 2.60 15.16
CA TYR A 129 -15.22 2.81 14.38
C TYR A 129 -14.22 1.68 14.55
N LEU A 130 -13.84 1.34 15.78
CA LEU A 130 -12.87 0.28 16.06
C LEU A 130 -13.28 -1.07 15.48
N LYS A 131 -14.58 -1.37 15.47
CA LYS A 131 -15.11 -2.60 14.88
C LYS A 131 -14.92 -2.63 13.36
N TYR A 132 -15.16 -1.51 12.67
CA TYR A 132 -14.99 -1.44 11.23
C TYR A 132 -13.51 -1.38 10.84
N GLU A 133 -12.68 -0.65 11.58
CA GLU A 133 -11.23 -0.62 11.40
C GLU A 133 -10.63 -2.02 11.55
N GLY A 134 -11.00 -2.74 12.60
CA GLY A 134 -10.60 -4.13 12.79
C GLY A 134 -11.02 -5.05 11.64
N ARG A 135 -12.22 -4.88 11.09
CA ARG A 135 -12.69 -5.65 9.93
C ARG A 135 -11.92 -5.32 8.65
N VAL A 136 -11.65 -4.03 8.41
CA VAL A 136 -10.86 -3.56 7.26
C VAL A 136 -9.44 -4.14 7.32
N THR A 137 -8.82 -4.09 8.49
CA THR A 137 -7.48 -4.66 8.73
C THR A 137 -7.47 -6.18 8.57
N MET A 138 -8.47 -6.88 9.13
CA MET A 138 -8.62 -8.33 8.99
C MET A 138 -8.71 -8.74 7.51
N ILE A 139 -9.55 -8.07 6.73
CA ILE A 139 -9.69 -8.34 5.29
C ILE A 139 -8.35 -8.11 4.55
N GLY A 140 -7.60 -7.06 4.90
CA GLY A 140 -6.26 -6.82 4.37
C GLY A 140 -5.32 -7.99 4.65
N ASN A 141 -5.20 -8.40 5.91
CA ASN A 141 -4.33 -9.50 6.32
C ASN A 141 -4.71 -10.83 5.65
N PHE A 142 -6.00 -11.13 5.50
CA PHE A 142 -6.45 -12.29 4.73
C PHE A 142 -6.07 -12.19 3.26
N SER A 143 -6.22 -11.00 2.65
CA SER A 143 -5.83 -10.78 1.25
C SER A 143 -4.33 -11.02 1.04
N GLU A 144 -3.49 -10.56 1.97
CA GLU A 144 -2.05 -10.80 1.95
C GLU A 144 -1.71 -12.29 2.09
N ALA A 145 -2.35 -12.98 3.04
CA ALA A 145 -2.14 -14.42 3.23
C ALA A 145 -2.51 -15.22 1.98
N PHE A 146 -3.65 -14.91 1.35
CA PHE A 146 -4.05 -15.52 0.09
C PHE A 146 -3.06 -15.21 -1.03
N ALA A 147 -2.63 -13.95 -1.17
CA ALA A 147 -1.63 -13.55 -2.16
C ALA A 147 -0.32 -14.34 -1.97
N GLY A 148 0.11 -14.54 -0.72
CA GLY A 148 1.29 -15.34 -0.38
C GLY A 148 1.20 -16.80 -0.83
N ILE A 149 0.05 -17.46 -0.60
CA ILE A 149 -0.19 -18.83 -1.04
C ILE A 149 -0.14 -18.92 -2.57
N PHE A 150 -0.86 -18.06 -3.27
CA PHE A 150 -0.88 -18.06 -4.75
C PHE A 150 0.49 -17.74 -5.34
N SER A 151 1.20 -16.80 -4.75
CA SER A 151 2.56 -16.43 -5.18
C SER A 151 3.53 -17.62 -5.03
N GLY A 152 3.48 -18.34 -3.91
CA GLY A 152 4.29 -19.54 -3.68
C GLY A 152 3.99 -20.64 -4.70
N LEU A 153 2.72 -20.87 -5.03
CA LEU A 153 2.33 -21.81 -6.07
C LEU A 153 2.86 -21.42 -7.46
N LEU A 154 2.75 -20.14 -7.83
CA LEU A 154 3.25 -19.63 -9.12
C LEU A 154 4.77 -19.76 -9.21
N ALA A 155 5.49 -19.43 -8.15
CA ALA A 155 6.96 -19.55 -8.12
C ALA A 155 7.44 -21.01 -8.17
N GLY A 156 6.62 -21.98 -7.72
CA GLY A 156 6.95 -23.40 -7.80
C GLY A 156 6.77 -24.03 -9.19
N TYR A 157 6.10 -23.33 -10.12
CA TYR A 157 5.89 -23.75 -11.51
C TYR A 157 6.85 -23.08 -12.52
N SER A 158 7.64 -22.12 -12.08
CA SER A 158 8.59 -21.35 -12.90
C SER A 158 10.01 -21.78 -12.64
#